data_091f894f290cc8ebf6d0be6e855eb7ea
#
_entry.id   091f894f290cc8ebf6d0be6e855eb7ea
#
_cell.length_a   1.000
_cell.length_b   1.000
_cell.length_c   1.000
_cell.angle_alpha   90.00
_cell.angle_beta   90.00
_cell.angle_gamma   90.00
#
_symmetry.space_group_name_H-M   'P 1'
#
loop_
_entity.id
_entity.type
_entity.pdbx_description
1 polymer ?
#
loop_
_entity_poly.entity_id
_entity_poly.type
_entity_poly.pdbx_seq_one_letter_code
_entity_poly.pdbx_strand_id
1 'polypeptide(L)'
;MKKRLLFSFCFLLILITLAASVTISASAKEAELPVSHGIYVLAEENSMAMAGLIGNKISFEADDFARAMNLSGVRSITITEVPPTADGELLVGSTVVNKGQTISGSNIGLLSYSAKSDTTTMSYFKFRVGDSSYDIRCNLYMLDSVNHVPTLSVASDATLNVSTHKNITLYGTLPAYDPDGDEIIIEVVSYPRDGILIVTDKATGAYTYTPGADYTGKDSFTYVARDKYGNYSASATVKLTVNKPTTSVVYDDMKNSPHHNAALSVTEKGIMSGTQVGSATYFYPEQTVSRGDFLVMAMKAAGILNVSDADKTVFCDDGDIAPHLKGYVATAYELGYIKGTYRDGELCFLPDAPITRAEAAVIVCNIIDVSTPTIAPTFRDSEDIPAFAASAVSALNYMGVLQTDNGNISARDQLTRGEAAQLLTLVTRSENK
;
A
#
# COMPACT_ATOMS: atom_id res chain seq x y z
N MET A 1 46.15 -19.09 6.40
CA MET A 1 45.19 -20.13 6.78
C MET A 1 44.23 -19.75 7.95
N LYS A 2 44.40 -18.65 8.67
CA LYS A 2 43.54 -18.30 9.83
C LYS A 2 42.28 -17.46 9.52
N LYS A 3 42.12 -16.92 8.31
CA LYS A 3 40.93 -16.11 7.92
C LYS A 3 39.75 -16.94 7.35
N ARG A 4 39.97 -18.19 6.95
CA ARG A 4 38.89 -19.06 6.43
C ARG A 4 38.10 -19.80 7.54
N LEU A 5 38.63 -19.90 8.74
CA LEU A 5 37.95 -20.55 9.86
C LEU A 5 36.91 -19.63 10.55
N LEU A 6 37.11 -18.31 10.50
CA LEU A 6 36.16 -17.37 11.15
C LEU A 6 34.84 -17.23 10.39
N PHE A 7 34.87 -17.32 9.05
CA PHE A 7 33.66 -17.25 8.23
C PHE A 7 32.77 -18.50 8.35
N SER A 8 33.40 -19.65 8.56
CA SER A 8 32.66 -20.92 8.76
C SER A 8 31.94 -20.95 10.12
N PHE A 9 32.51 -20.30 11.15
CA PHE A 9 31.89 -20.26 12.50
C PHE A 9 30.71 -19.33 12.60
N CYS A 10 30.73 -18.17 11.90
CA CYS A 10 29.57 -17.28 11.83
C CYS A 10 28.40 -17.90 11.06
N PHE A 11 28.68 -18.65 9.98
CA PHE A 11 27.63 -19.33 9.23
C PHE A 11 26.99 -20.47 10.03
N LEU A 12 27.78 -21.18 10.87
CA LEU A 12 27.27 -22.23 11.74
C LEU A 12 26.44 -21.67 12.91
N LEU A 13 26.80 -20.48 13.44
CA LEU A 13 26.01 -19.84 14.50
C LEU A 13 24.65 -19.33 13.99
N ILE A 14 24.60 -18.81 12.75
CA ILE A 14 23.34 -18.36 12.12
C ILE A 14 22.44 -19.57 11.80
N LEU A 15 23.01 -20.69 11.38
CA LEU A 15 22.23 -21.91 11.15
C LEU A 15 21.69 -22.52 12.47
N ILE A 16 22.45 -22.43 13.58
CA ILE A 16 22.01 -22.94 14.88
C ILE A 16 20.91 -22.04 15.49
N THR A 17 20.97 -20.72 15.29
CA THR A 17 19.88 -19.83 15.73
C THR A 17 18.61 -19.99 14.87
N LEU A 18 18.76 -20.25 13.56
CA LEU A 18 17.61 -20.57 12.69
C LEU A 18 17.00 -21.95 13.03
N ALA A 19 17.84 -22.96 13.35
CA ALA A 19 17.36 -24.28 13.77
C ALA A 19 16.69 -24.25 15.16
N ALA A 20 17.12 -23.36 16.07
CA ALA A 20 16.50 -23.21 17.39
C ALA A 20 15.13 -22.50 17.30
N SER A 21 14.96 -21.57 16.37
CA SER A 21 13.64 -20.93 16.13
C SER A 21 12.64 -21.86 15.43
N VAL A 22 13.09 -22.81 14.63
CA VAL A 22 12.24 -23.82 13.99
C VAL A 22 11.82 -24.94 14.98
N THR A 23 12.64 -25.24 15.98
CA THR A 23 12.28 -26.26 17.00
C THR A 23 11.29 -25.77 18.05
N ILE A 24 11.16 -24.44 18.28
CA ILE A 24 10.15 -23.88 19.19
C ILE A 24 8.74 -23.94 18.57
N SER A 25 8.61 -23.89 17.23
CA SER A 25 7.32 -24.06 16.56
C SER A 25 6.86 -25.52 16.42
N ALA A 26 7.72 -26.49 16.71
CA ALA A 26 7.41 -27.93 16.54
C ALA A 26 6.65 -28.55 17.72
N SER A 27 6.47 -27.86 18.85
CA SER A 27 5.69 -28.39 19.99
C SER A 27 4.21 -27.94 19.99
N ALA A 28 3.79 -27.04 19.08
CA ALA A 28 2.39 -26.70 18.85
C ALA A 28 1.76 -27.66 17.84
N LYS A 29 1.82 -28.96 18.12
CA LYS A 29 1.32 -29.99 17.23
C LYS A 29 -0.15 -30.22 17.51
N GLU A 30 -1.04 -29.40 16.93
CA GLU A 30 -2.44 -29.73 16.65
C GLU A 30 -3.24 -28.58 15.99
N ALA A 31 -2.59 -27.46 15.65
CA ALA A 31 -3.16 -26.52 14.70
C ALA A 31 -2.55 -26.84 13.33
N GLU A 32 -3.33 -27.39 12.40
CA GLU A 32 -2.91 -27.50 11.02
C GLU A 32 -2.76 -26.10 10.45
N LEU A 33 -1.51 -25.61 10.41
CA LEU A 33 -1.20 -24.40 9.67
C LEU A 33 -1.40 -24.68 8.17
N PRO A 34 -2.03 -23.78 7.42
CA PRO A 34 -2.10 -23.94 5.97
C PRO A 34 -0.68 -24.03 5.43
N VAL A 35 -0.39 -25.09 4.66
CA VAL A 35 0.91 -25.34 4.05
C VAL A 35 1.14 -24.30 2.95
N SER A 36 1.72 -23.17 3.30
CA SER A 36 2.34 -22.27 2.34
C SER A 36 3.82 -22.13 2.70
N HIS A 37 4.68 -22.27 1.70
CA HIS A 37 6.13 -22.21 1.86
C HIS A 37 6.60 -20.76 1.95
N GLY A 38 6.18 -20.03 2.99
CA GLY A 38 6.59 -18.66 3.26
C GLY A 38 7.24 -18.55 4.64
N ILE A 39 8.21 -17.68 4.78
CA ILE A 39 8.75 -17.29 6.08
C ILE A 39 7.66 -16.45 6.77
N TYR A 40 7.04 -17.01 7.81
CA TYR A 40 6.07 -16.27 8.62
C TYR A 40 6.84 -15.27 9.50
N VAL A 41 6.63 -13.98 9.26
CA VAL A 41 6.93 -12.96 10.25
C VAL A 41 5.81 -13.05 11.28
N LEU A 42 6.11 -13.57 12.48
CA LEU A 42 5.19 -13.54 13.61
C LEU A 42 4.79 -12.08 13.84
N ALA A 43 3.49 -11.81 13.91
CA ALA A 43 3.00 -10.50 14.29
C ALA A 43 3.61 -10.11 15.65
N GLU A 44 4.18 -8.93 15.77
CA GLU A 44 4.88 -8.47 16.98
C GLU A 44 3.96 -8.33 18.19
N GLU A 45 2.63 -8.43 18.03
CA GLU A 45 1.67 -8.40 19.13
C GLU A 45 0.67 -9.56 19.00
N ASN A 46 0.74 -10.50 19.93
CA ASN A 46 -0.30 -11.51 20.16
C ASN A 46 -1.52 -10.82 20.79
N SER A 47 -2.27 -10.07 19.99
CA SER A 47 -3.47 -9.36 20.46
C SER A 47 -4.61 -9.48 19.46
N MET A 48 -5.83 -9.54 19.96
CA MET A 48 -7.04 -9.35 19.18
C MET A 48 -7.85 -8.18 19.75
N ALA A 49 -8.79 -7.67 18.99
CA ALA A 49 -9.71 -6.63 19.41
C ALA A 49 -11.13 -7.02 19.04
N MET A 50 -12.08 -6.61 19.86
CA MET A 50 -13.51 -6.73 19.60
C MET A 50 -14.21 -5.44 20.02
N ALA A 51 -15.24 -5.04 19.29
CA ALA A 51 -16.02 -3.85 19.62
C ALA A 51 -17.52 -4.18 19.74
N GLY A 52 -18.21 -3.38 20.51
CA GLY A 52 -19.67 -3.39 20.64
C GLY A 52 -20.19 -2.00 21.01
N LEU A 53 -21.49 -1.79 20.84
CA LEU A 53 -22.11 -0.53 21.24
C LEU A 53 -22.26 -0.44 22.75
N ILE A 54 -22.11 0.75 23.31
CA ILE A 54 -22.41 1.06 24.72
C ILE A 54 -23.84 0.60 25.03
N GLY A 55 -24.02 -0.05 26.18
CA GLY A 55 -25.29 -0.64 26.61
C GLY A 55 -25.56 -2.05 26.04
N ASN A 56 -24.77 -2.52 25.08
CA ASN A 56 -24.89 -3.87 24.52
C ASN A 56 -23.76 -4.78 25.01
N LYS A 57 -23.93 -6.10 24.81
CA LYS A 57 -22.85 -7.07 25.03
C LYS A 57 -22.00 -7.23 23.78
N ILE A 58 -20.70 -7.43 23.95
CA ILE A 58 -19.83 -7.94 22.89
C ILE A 58 -19.97 -9.46 22.87
N SER A 59 -20.40 -10.02 21.75
CA SER A 59 -20.49 -11.48 21.53
C SER A 59 -19.27 -11.98 20.77
N PHE A 60 -18.90 -13.25 20.97
CA PHE A 60 -17.73 -13.86 20.34
C PHE A 60 -18.16 -15.10 19.55
N GLU A 61 -17.49 -15.28 18.40
CA GLU A 61 -17.58 -16.49 17.60
C GLU A 61 -16.21 -17.19 17.57
N ALA A 62 -16.20 -18.50 17.34
CA ALA A 62 -14.94 -19.26 17.23
C ALA A 62 -14.04 -18.73 16.10
N ASP A 63 -14.66 -18.22 15.03
CA ASP A 63 -13.98 -17.64 13.88
C ASP A 63 -13.26 -16.32 14.21
N ASP A 64 -13.70 -15.56 15.20
CA ASP A 64 -13.00 -14.35 15.64
C ASP A 64 -11.61 -14.68 16.19
N PHE A 65 -11.53 -15.72 17.01
CA PHE A 65 -10.28 -16.24 17.58
C PHE A 65 -9.43 -16.91 16.50
N ALA A 66 -10.04 -17.70 15.60
CA ALA A 66 -9.35 -18.36 14.52
C ALA A 66 -8.69 -17.35 13.57
N ARG A 67 -9.44 -16.33 13.16
CA ARG A 67 -8.98 -15.27 12.27
C ARG A 67 -7.88 -14.45 12.90
N ALA A 68 -8.06 -13.98 14.14
CA ALA A 68 -7.07 -13.18 14.85
C ALA A 68 -5.73 -13.92 15.05
N MET A 69 -5.75 -15.25 15.11
CA MET A 69 -4.58 -16.10 15.32
C MET A 69 -4.09 -16.76 14.03
N ASN A 70 -4.70 -16.46 12.89
CA ASN A 70 -4.42 -17.10 11.59
C ASN A 70 -4.47 -18.64 11.64
N LEU A 71 -5.53 -19.16 12.29
CA LEU A 71 -5.78 -20.59 12.46
C LEU A 71 -6.95 -21.02 11.58
N SER A 72 -6.99 -22.29 11.19
CA SER A 72 -8.13 -22.89 10.46
C SER A 72 -9.35 -23.14 11.35
N GLY A 73 -9.20 -23.05 12.69
CA GLY A 73 -10.25 -23.18 13.68
C GLY A 73 -9.69 -23.23 15.09
N VAL A 74 -10.59 -23.07 16.07
CA VAL A 74 -10.27 -23.08 17.50
C VAL A 74 -11.05 -24.16 18.21
N ARG A 75 -10.35 -25.13 18.81
CA ARG A 75 -10.99 -26.22 19.60
C ARG A 75 -11.40 -25.79 20.99
N SER A 76 -10.59 -24.93 21.62
CA SER A 76 -10.86 -24.36 22.95
C SER A 76 -10.01 -23.14 23.19
N ILE A 77 -10.46 -22.30 24.11
CA ILE A 77 -9.68 -21.22 24.70
C ILE A 77 -9.68 -21.37 26.22
N THR A 78 -8.59 -21.01 26.88
CA THR A 78 -8.48 -20.95 28.34
C THR A 78 -8.29 -19.50 28.76
N ILE A 79 -9.19 -18.97 29.59
CA ILE A 79 -9.12 -17.59 30.08
C ILE A 79 -8.06 -17.50 31.16
N THR A 80 -6.97 -16.77 30.88
CA THR A 80 -5.82 -16.62 31.79
C THR A 80 -5.91 -15.35 32.64
N GLU A 81 -6.66 -14.34 32.17
CA GLU A 81 -6.97 -13.12 32.91
C GLU A 81 -8.39 -12.66 32.55
N VAL A 82 -9.23 -12.42 33.51
CA VAL A 82 -10.59 -11.87 33.32
C VAL A 82 -10.53 -10.34 33.27
N PRO A 83 -11.55 -9.65 32.72
CA PRO A 83 -11.62 -8.19 32.78
C PRO A 83 -11.57 -7.67 34.22
N PRO A 84 -11.00 -6.46 34.45
CA PRO A 84 -11.12 -5.80 35.73
C PRO A 84 -12.59 -5.70 36.16
N THR A 85 -12.91 -6.04 37.43
CA THR A 85 -14.29 -6.05 37.93
C THR A 85 -14.97 -4.68 37.91
N ALA A 86 -14.18 -3.60 37.79
CA ALA A 86 -14.70 -2.25 37.62
C ALA A 86 -15.23 -2.02 36.18
N ASP A 87 -14.69 -2.73 35.21
CA ASP A 87 -14.97 -2.53 33.77
C ASP A 87 -16.15 -3.40 33.30
N GLY A 88 -16.24 -4.65 33.78
CA GLY A 88 -17.29 -5.58 33.38
C GLY A 88 -16.96 -7.03 33.63
N GLU A 89 -17.71 -7.93 32.99
CA GLU A 89 -17.66 -9.37 33.20
C GLU A 89 -17.69 -10.15 31.89
N LEU A 90 -16.90 -11.24 31.79
CA LEU A 90 -17.08 -12.27 30.78
C LEU A 90 -18.13 -13.28 31.23
N LEU A 91 -18.97 -13.69 30.31
CA LEU A 91 -20.06 -14.62 30.54
C LEU A 91 -20.05 -15.74 29.49
N VAL A 92 -20.35 -16.98 29.91
CA VAL A 92 -20.77 -18.05 28.99
C VAL A 92 -22.25 -18.31 29.25
N GLY A 93 -23.09 -17.88 28.33
CA GLY A 93 -24.54 -17.77 28.58
C GLY A 93 -24.84 -16.75 29.69
N SER A 94 -25.32 -17.21 30.85
CA SER A 94 -25.57 -16.39 32.04
C SER A 94 -24.53 -16.58 33.15
N THR A 95 -23.53 -17.44 32.94
CA THR A 95 -22.56 -17.82 34.00
C THR A 95 -21.28 -17.00 33.84
N VAL A 96 -20.84 -16.36 34.93
CA VAL A 96 -19.58 -15.59 34.95
C VAL A 96 -18.39 -16.51 34.75
N VAL A 97 -17.48 -16.11 33.86
CA VAL A 97 -16.23 -16.82 33.54
C VAL A 97 -15.18 -16.52 34.62
N ASN A 98 -14.51 -17.56 35.09
CA ASN A 98 -13.42 -17.44 36.05
C ASN A 98 -12.05 -17.58 35.38
N LYS A 99 -11.02 -16.99 35.99
CA LYS A 99 -9.63 -17.21 35.59
C LYS A 99 -9.30 -18.72 35.64
N GLY A 100 -8.64 -19.22 34.60
CA GLY A 100 -8.30 -20.64 34.43
C GLY A 100 -9.41 -21.48 33.79
N GLN A 101 -10.57 -20.93 33.53
CA GLN A 101 -11.66 -21.65 32.87
C GLN A 101 -11.37 -21.90 31.39
N THR A 102 -11.55 -23.16 30.98
CA THR A 102 -11.45 -23.55 29.58
C THR A 102 -12.84 -23.56 28.94
N ILE A 103 -12.99 -22.93 27.77
CA ILE A 103 -14.23 -22.85 26.99
C ILE A 103 -13.98 -23.65 25.71
N SER A 104 -14.81 -24.68 25.45
CA SER A 104 -14.73 -25.46 24.23
C SER A 104 -15.13 -24.62 23.00
N GLY A 105 -14.62 -24.95 21.83
CA GLY A 105 -14.96 -24.27 20.56
C GLY A 105 -16.47 -24.21 20.32
N SER A 106 -17.22 -25.28 20.67
CA SER A 106 -18.68 -25.31 20.54
C SER A 106 -19.41 -24.35 21.49
N ASN A 107 -18.76 -23.88 22.55
CA ASN A 107 -19.34 -22.98 23.54
C ASN A 107 -18.82 -21.54 23.40
N ILE A 108 -17.86 -21.27 22.50
CA ILE A 108 -17.38 -19.91 22.26
C ILE A 108 -18.51 -18.99 21.80
N GLY A 109 -19.45 -19.47 20.99
CA GLY A 109 -20.62 -18.68 20.56
C GLY A 109 -21.57 -18.28 21.71
N LEU A 110 -21.37 -18.82 22.94
CA LEU A 110 -22.07 -18.39 24.15
C LEU A 110 -21.25 -17.40 24.99
N LEU A 111 -19.98 -17.16 24.60
CA LEU A 111 -19.11 -16.20 25.29
C LEU A 111 -19.56 -14.78 24.95
N SER A 112 -19.65 -13.94 25.93
CA SER A 112 -19.92 -12.51 25.78
C SER A 112 -19.23 -11.69 26.86
N TYR A 113 -18.94 -10.42 26.54
CA TYR A 113 -18.53 -9.43 27.52
C TYR A 113 -19.68 -8.46 27.80
N SER A 114 -19.91 -8.15 29.04
CA SER A 114 -20.89 -7.16 29.50
C SER A 114 -20.16 -6.07 30.26
N ALA A 115 -20.17 -4.84 29.73
CA ALA A 115 -19.64 -3.69 30.44
C ALA A 115 -20.48 -3.41 31.72
N LYS A 116 -19.82 -2.91 32.76
CA LYS A 116 -20.48 -2.63 34.05
C LYS A 116 -21.29 -1.35 34.03
N SER A 117 -20.89 -0.40 33.17
CA SER A 117 -21.57 0.89 33.04
C SER A 117 -21.35 1.44 31.60
N ASP A 118 -22.21 2.36 31.21
CA ASP A 118 -22.10 3.08 29.93
C ASP A 118 -20.88 4.03 29.83
N THR A 119 -20.17 4.22 30.94
CA THR A 119 -18.92 4.98 30.99
C THR A 119 -17.68 4.11 30.75
N THR A 120 -17.83 2.80 30.67
CA THR A 120 -16.75 1.88 30.34
C THR A 120 -16.55 1.88 28.81
N THR A 121 -15.52 2.54 28.32
CA THR A 121 -15.22 2.63 26.88
C THR A 121 -14.21 1.60 26.42
N MET A 122 -13.43 1.02 27.33
CA MET A 122 -12.39 0.04 27.02
C MET A 122 -12.17 -0.92 28.19
N SER A 123 -11.90 -2.19 27.87
CA SER A 123 -11.47 -3.23 28.82
C SER A 123 -10.61 -4.26 28.09
N TYR A 124 -10.26 -5.34 28.76
CA TYR A 124 -9.54 -6.46 28.13
C TYR A 124 -9.67 -7.73 28.97
N PHE A 125 -9.35 -8.87 28.33
CA PHE A 125 -9.04 -10.12 28.98
C PHE A 125 -7.86 -10.80 28.29
N LYS A 126 -7.30 -11.85 28.92
CA LYS A 126 -6.28 -12.67 28.26
C LYS A 126 -6.74 -14.12 28.18
N PHE A 127 -6.30 -14.80 27.14
CA PHE A 127 -6.62 -16.19 26.87
C PHE A 127 -5.45 -16.92 26.22
N ARG A 128 -5.53 -18.26 26.21
CA ARG A 128 -4.68 -19.15 25.42
C ARG A 128 -5.54 -20.00 24.51
N VAL A 129 -5.04 -20.34 23.34
CA VAL A 129 -5.70 -21.25 22.41
C VAL A 129 -5.13 -22.65 22.59
N GLY A 130 -6.00 -23.64 22.81
CA GLY A 130 -5.60 -25.02 23.05
C GLY A 130 -4.54 -25.15 24.16
N ASP A 131 -3.46 -25.89 23.88
CA ASP A 131 -2.34 -26.11 24.79
C ASP A 131 -1.20 -25.08 24.67
N SER A 132 -1.46 -23.93 24.01
CA SER A 132 -0.46 -22.86 23.88
C SER A 132 0.02 -22.37 25.24
N SER A 133 1.31 -22.07 25.35
CA SER A 133 1.91 -21.44 26.54
C SER A 133 1.84 -19.92 26.51
N TYR A 134 1.40 -19.32 25.40
CA TYR A 134 1.38 -17.88 25.21
C TYR A 134 0.02 -17.27 25.54
N ASP A 135 0.02 -16.22 26.36
CA ASP A 135 -1.15 -15.41 26.62
C ASP A 135 -1.39 -14.42 25.49
N ILE A 136 -2.63 -14.37 25.03
CA ILE A 136 -3.10 -13.46 23.99
C ILE A 136 -4.03 -12.46 24.66
N ARG A 137 -3.82 -11.18 24.39
CA ARG A 137 -4.69 -10.12 24.91
C ARG A 137 -5.83 -9.86 23.94
N CYS A 138 -7.06 -9.88 24.42
CA CYS A 138 -8.23 -9.40 23.72
C CYS A 138 -8.63 -8.03 24.27
N ASN A 139 -8.50 -6.98 23.48
CA ASN A 139 -8.98 -5.65 23.80
C ASN A 139 -10.47 -5.55 23.47
N LEU A 140 -11.24 -4.92 24.34
CA LEU A 140 -12.69 -4.77 24.26
C LEU A 140 -13.01 -3.28 24.18
N TYR A 141 -13.69 -2.86 23.13
CA TYR A 141 -14.05 -1.46 22.92
C TYR A 141 -15.56 -1.30 22.95
N MET A 142 -16.04 -0.37 23.77
CA MET A 142 -17.45 0.03 23.82
C MET A 142 -17.61 1.37 23.11
N LEU A 143 -18.35 1.38 22.01
CA LEU A 143 -18.45 2.50 21.07
C LEU A 143 -19.80 3.21 21.18
N ASP A 144 -19.81 4.50 20.90
CA ASP A 144 -21.02 5.34 20.88
C ASP A 144 -21.84 5.14 19.59
N SER A 145 -21.17 4.71 18.50
CA SER A 145 -21.77 4.50 17.18
C SER A 145 -21.33 3.18 16.57
N VAL A 146 -22.08 2.74 15.56
CA VAL A 146 -21.72 1.54 14.76
C VAL A 146 -20.40 1.79 14.04
N ASN A 147 -19.46 0.89 14.20
CA ASN A 147 -18.20 0.87 13.45
C ASN A 147 -18.40 0.14 12.13
N HIS A 148 -17.90 0.74 11.05
CA HIS A 148 -17.88 0.12 9.74
C HIS A 148 -16.56 -0.61 9.51
N VAL A 149 -16.61 -1.65 8.70
CA VAL A 149 -15.40 -2.42 8.34
C VAL A 149 -14.54 -1.64 7.36
N PRO A 150 -13.21 -1.81 7.39
CA PRO A 150 -12.33 -1.22 6.37
C PRO A 150 -12.71 -1.65 4.95
N THR A 151 -12.43 -0.80 4.00
CA THR A 151 -12.71 -1.02 2.58
C THR A 151 -11.42 -1.01 1.78
N LEU A 152 -11.28 -1.95 0.84
CA LEU A 152 -10.16 -2.01 -0.09
C LEU A 152 -10.50 -1.26 -1.38
N SER A 153 -9.63 -0.35 -1.78
CA SER A 153 -9.80 0.46 -3.00
C SER A 153 -9.27 -0.29 -4.22
N VAL A 154 -9.97 -1.35 -4.61
CA VAL A 154 -9.61 -2.22 -5.73
C VAL A 154 -10.75 -2.31 -6.75
N ALA A 155 -10.48 -2.91 -7.92
CA ALA A 155 -11.51 -3.14 -8.92
C ALA A 155 -12.69 -3.96 -8.36
N SER A 156 -13.84 -3.91 -9.01
CA SER A 156 -15.08 -4.59 -8.58
C SER A 156 -14.95 -6.11 -8.45
N ASP A 157 -13.95 -6.72 -9.11
CA ASP A 157 -13.61 -8.15 -9.00
C ASP A 157 -12.64 -8.43 -7.84
N ALA A 158 -12.43 -7.47 -6.93
CA ALA A 158 -11.47 -7.53 -5.82
C ALA A 158 -10.05 -7.86 -6.26
N THR A 159 -9.60 -7.32 -7.42
CA THR A 159 -8.25 -7.52 -7.93
C THR A 159 -7.48 -6.23 -8.12
N LEU A 160 -6.17 -6.28 -7.83
CA LEU A 160 -5.19 -5.25 -8.15
C LEU A 160 -4.16 -5.86 -9.11
N ASN A 161 -4.07 -5.34 -10.33
CA ASN A 161 -3.12 -5.82 -11.32
C ASN A 161 -1.85 -4.96 -11.30
N VAL A 162 -0.70 -5.57 -11.06
CA VAL A 162 0.60 -4.89 -11.03
C VAL A 162 1.62 -5.67 -11.85
N SER A 163 2.65 -4.98 -12.32
CA SER A 163 3.71 -5.63 -13.09
C SER A 163 5.08 -5.08 -12.74
N THR A 164 6.07 -5.93 -12.88
CA THR A 164 7.48 -5.56 -12.82
C THR A 164 8.25 -6.28 -13.92
N HIS A 165 9.54 -6.00 -14.02
CA HIS A 165 10.44 -6.70 -14.92
C HIS A 165 11.27 -7.74 -14.15
N LYS A 166 11.78 -8.72 -14.91
CA LYS A 166 12.69 -9.76 -14.41
C LYS A 166 13.84 -9.14 -13.62
N ASN A 167 14.09 -9.67 -12.41
CA ASN A 167 15.15 -9.22 -11.50
C ASN A 167 14.99 -7.76 -10.99
N ILE A 168 13.82 -7.13 -11.16
CA ILE A 168 13.56 -5.78 -10.66
C ILE A 168 12.51 -5.84 -9.56
N THR A 169 12.87 -5.31 -8.40
CA THR A 169 11.94 -5.18 -7.26
C THR A 169 10.83 -4.18 -7.60
N LEU A 170 9.59 -4.61 -7.41
CA LEU A 170 8.40 -3.77 -7.44
C LEU A 170 8.21 -3.11 -6.08
N TYR A 171 7.98 -1.82 -6.08
CA TYR A 171 7.52 -1.05 -4.93
C TYR A 171 6.07 -0.64 -5.19
N GLY A 172 5.20 -0.80 -4.20
CA GLY A 172 3.79 -0.49 -4.37
C GLY A 172 3.10 -0.21 -3.04
N THR A 173 1.83 0.14 -3.13
CA THR A 173 0.95 0.37 -1.98
C THR A 173 -0.31 -0.47 -2.14
N LEU A 174 -0.78 -1.07 -1.06
CA LEU A 174 -2.03 -1.83 -0.98
C LEU A 174 -3.14 -0.86 -0.55
N PRO A 175 -4.03 -0.46 -1.47
CA PRO A 175 -4.96 0.61 -1.19
C PRO A 175 -6.09 0.14 -0.28
N ALA A 176 -6.27 0.84 0.85
CA ALA A 176 -7.36 0.61 1.79
C ALA A 176 -7.69 1.91 2.53
N TYR A 177 -8.92 2.01 3.03
CA TYR A 177 -9.35 3.09 3.90
C TYR A 177 -10.45 2.59 4.85
N ASP A 178 -10.64 3.32 5.94
CA ASP A 178 -11.73 3.07 6.87
C ASP A 178 -12.82 4.14 6.70
N PRO A 179 -14.11 3.75 6.55
CA PRO A 179 -15.20 4.72 6.38
C PRO A 179 -15.42 5.66 7.57
N ASP A 180 -15.04 5.24 8.77
CA ASP A 180 -15.15 6.04 9.99
C ASP A 180 -13.88 6.86 10.26
N GLY A 181 -12.83 6.66 9.44
CA GLY A 181 -11.53 7.33 9.58
C GLY A 181 -10.64 6.69 10.64
N ASP A 182 -10.92 5.45 11.01
CA ASP A 182 -10.11 4.71 11.98
C ASP A 182 -8.75 4.29 11.41
N GLU A 183 -7.78 4.12 12.29
CA GLU A 183 -6.49 3.55 11.92
C GLU A 183 -6.66 2.10 11.46
N ILE A 184 -6.05 1.79 10.33
CA ILE A 184 -6.06 0.44 9.75
C ILE A 184 -4.65 -0.12 9.65
N ILE A 185 -4.57 -1.45 9.63
CA ILE A 185 -3.34 -2.18 9.30
C ILE A 185 -3.62 -3.19 8.18
N ILE A 186 -2.67 -3.31 7.29
CA ILE A 186 -2.70 -4.28 6.20
C ILE A 186 -2.09 -5.60 6.65
N GLU A 187 -2.81 -6.69 6.37
CA GLU A 187 -2.38 -8.05 6.68
C GLU A 187 -2.40 -8.91 5.40
N VAL A 188 -1.33 -9.68 5.20
CA VAL A 188 -1.20 -10.59 4.06
C VAL A 188 -1.83 -11.93 4.43
N VAL A 189 -2.80 -12.37 3.62
CA VAL A 189 -3.53 -13.64 3.81
C VAL A 189 -2.83 -14.80 3.09
N SER A 190 -2.34 -14.57 1.86
CA SER A 190 -1.53 -15.55 1.13
C SER A 190 -0.33 -14.88 0.49
N TYR A 191 0.80 -15.60 0.45
CA TYR A 191 2.06 -15.07 -0.10
C TYR A 191 2.27 -15.53 -1.55
N PRO A 192 3.05 -14.77 -2.34
CA PRO A 192 3.44 -15.17 -3.69
C PRO A 192 4.35 -16.42 -3.66
N ARG A 193 4.37 -17.18 -4.77
CA ARG A 193 5.13 -18.44 -4.88
C ARG A 193 6.51 -18.23 -5.47
N ASP A 194 6.64 -17.29 -6.40
CA ASP A 194 7.80 -17.13 -7.27
C ASP A 194 8.58 -15.84 -6.98
N GLY A 195 8.37 -15.25 -5.79
CA GLY A 195 9.04 -14.05 -5.31
C GLY A 195 8.92 -13.88 -3.81
N ILE A 196 9.56 -12.81 -3.31
CA ILE A 196 9.55 -12.41 -1.90
C ILE A 196 8.71 -11.14 -1.76
N LEU A 197 7.66 -11.20 -0.93
CA LEU A 197 6.82 -10.07 -0.55
C LEU A 197 7.20 -9.60 0.85
N ILE A 198 7.40 -8.30 1.00
CA ILE A 198 7.60 -7.65 2.30
C ILE A 198 6.64 -6.46 2.37
N VAL A 199 5.73 -6.44 3.35
CA VAL A 199 4.98 -5.24 3.70
C VAL A 199 5.90 -4.38 4.58
N THR A 200 6.38 -3.28 4.03
CA THR A 200 7.38 -2.41 4.68
C THR A 200 6.73 -1.47 5.68
N ASP A 201 5.45 -1.14 5.47
CA ASP A 201 4.63 -0.36 6.39
C ASP A 201 3.19 -0.86 6.33
N LYS A 202 2.72 -1.43 7.44
CA LYS A 202 1.37 -1.99 7.55
C LYS A 202 0.27 -0.92 7.60
N ALA A 203 0.57 0.28 8.10
CA ALA A 203 -0.40 1.36 8.23
C ALA A 203 -0.70 2.01 6.88
N THR A 204 0.32 2.22 6.07
CA THR A 204 0.18 2.80 4.72
C THR A 204 -0.05 1.75 3.64
N GLY A 205 0.17 0.47 3.93
CA GLY A 205 0.12 -0.61 2.95
C GLY A 205 1.32 -0.66 2.01
N ALA A 206 2.40 0.07 2.30
CA ALA A 206 3.60 0.05 1.48
C ALA A 206 4.24 -1.34 1.47
N TYR A 207 4.60 -1.83 0.28
CA TYR A 207 5.20 -3.15 0.11
C TYR A 207 6.28 -3.17 -0.95
N THR A 208 7.12 -4.19 -0.88
CA THR A 208 8.02 -4.58 -1.96
C THR A 208 7.75 -6.02 -2.38
N TYR A 209 7.82 -6.28 -3.68
CA TYR A 209 7.85 -7.64 -4.24
C TYR A 209 9.11 -7.80 -5.07
N THR A 210 9.96 -8.74 -4.71
CA THR A 210 11.18 -9.08 -5.44
C THR A 210 10.97 -10.42 -6.13
N PRO A 211 10.90 -10.46 -7.47
CA PRO A 211 10.80 -11.71 -8.21
C PRO A 211 11.96 -12.64 -7.91
N GLY A 212 11.72 -13.94 -7.96
CA GLY A 212 12.79 -14.93 -7.93
C GLY A 212 13.81 -14.69 -9.06
N ALA A 213 15.05 -15.12 -8.84
CA ALA A 213 16.11 -14.91 -9.82
C ALA A 213 15.71 -15.45 -11.20
N ASP A 214 15.81 -14.59 -12.22
CA ASP A 214 15.47 -14.87 -13.61
C ASP A 214 14.03 -15.30 -13.89
N TYR A 215 13.13 -15.20 -12.91
CA TYR A 215 11.72 -15.51 -13.06
C TYR A 215 11.03 -14.53 -14.03
N THR A 216 10.17 -15.07 -14.87
CA THR A 216 9.18 -14.35 -15.67
C THR A 216 7.88 -15.15 -15.67
N GLY A 217 6.75 -14.46 -15.58
CA GLY A 217 5.46 -15.15 -15.52
C GLY A 217 4.46 -14.41 -14.61
N LYS A 218 3.49 -15.16 -14.09
CA LYS A 218 2.44 -14.63 -13.22
C LYS A 218 2.62 -15.17 -11.81
N ASP A 219 2.42 -14.31 -10.84
CA ASP A 219 2.39 -14.63 -9.42
C ASP A 219 1.21 -13.91 -8.76
N SER A 220 0.93 -14.15 -7.51
CA SER A 220 -0.17 -13.48 -6.81
C SER A 220 -0.03 -13.61 -5.30
N PHE A 221 -0.64 -12.66 -4.59
CA PHE A 221 -0.85 -12.72 -3.15
C PHE A 221 -2.21 -12.10 -2.79
N THR A 222 -2.70 -12.36 -1.59
CA THR A 222 -3.96 -11.78 -1.10
C THR A 222 -3.73 -11.00 0.18
N TYR A 223 -4.52 -9.97 0.40
CA TYR A 223 -4.44 -9.13 1.59
C TYR A 223 -5.83 -8.71 2.08
N VAL A 224 -5.88 -8.25 3.33
CA VAL A 224 -7.02 -7.63 3.99
C VAL A 224 -6.55 -6.38 4.72
N ALA A 225 -7.48 -5.49 5.04
CA ALA A 225 -7.25 -4.43 6.02
C ALA A 225 -8.00 -4.77 7.32
N ARG A 226 -7.41 -4.44 8.45
CA ARG A 226 -8.03 -4.58 9.78
C ARG A 226 -8.00 -3.23 10.50
N ASP A 227 -9.14 -2.83 11.08
CA ASP A 227 -9.22 -1.66 11.95
C ASP A 227 -8.69 -1.94 13.36
N LYS A 228 -8.59 -0.90 14.19
CA LYS A 228 -8.15 -1.03 15.58
C LYS A 228 -9.15 -1.79 16.46
N TYR A 229 -10.38 -1.97 16.02
CA TYR A 229 -11.46 -2.67 16.75
C TYR A 229 -11.55 -4.15 16.37
N GLY A 230 -10.74 -4.61 15.43
CA GLY A 230 -10.64 -6.02 15.04
C GLY A 230 -11.53 -6.42 13.85
N ASN A 231 -12.20 -5.48 13.19
CA ASN A 231 -12.98 -5.78 12.00
C ASN A 231 -12.11 -5.84 10.77
N TYR A 232 -12.43 -6.76 9.86
CA TYR A 232 -11.66 -7.02 8.65
C TYR A 232 -12.46 -6.64 7.40
N SER A 233 -11.77 -6.09 6.43
CA SER A 233 -12.29 -5.92 5.08
C SER A 233 -12.53 -7.27 4.40
N ALA A 234 -13.27 -7.27 3.29
CA ALA A 234 -13.18 -8.35 2.32
C ALA A 234 -11.72 -8.47 1.82
N SER A 235 -11.32 -9.68 1.39
CA SER A 235 -9.97 -9.89 0.85
C SER A 235 -9.86 -9.43 -0.59
N ALA A 236 -8.69 -8.92 -0.99
CA ALA A 236 -8.36 -8.65 -2.38
C ALA A 236 -7.12 -9.43 -2.83
N THR A 237 -7.08 -9.73 -4.13
CA THR A 237 -5.96 -10.42 -4.77
C THR A 237 -5.11 -9.44 -5.56
N VAL A 238 -3.81 -9.41 -5.27
CA VAL A 238 -2.82 -8.74 -6.11
C VAL A 238 -2.30 -9.74 -7.14
N LYS A 239 -2.59 -9.47 -8.42
CA LYS A 239 -2.09 -10.25 -9.55
C LYS A 239 -0.81 -9.61 -10.06
N LEU A 240 0.29 -10.33 -9.95
CA LEU A 240 1.63 -9.91 -10.35
C LEU A 240 1.95 -10.47 -11.75
N THR A 241 2.52 -9.63 -12.60
CA THR A 241 3.11 -10.06 -13.88
C THR A 241 4.57 -9.65 -13.92
N VAL A 242 5.47 -10.62 -14.03
CA VAL A 242 6.90 -10.38 -14.19
C VAL A 242 7.26 -10.51 -15.65
N ASN A 243 7.59 -9.39 -16.29
CA ASN A 243 7.88 -9.31 -17.71
C ASN A 243 9.38 -9.50 -17.99
N LYS A 244 9.70 -10.06 -19.16
CA LYS A 244 11.04 -9.98 -19.70
C LYS A 244 11.24 -8.56 -20.26
N PRO A 245 12.33 -7.85 -19.89
CA PRO A 245 12.64 -6.56 -20.54
C PRO A 245 12.74 -6.70 -22.07
N THR A 246 12.16 -5.75 -22.79
CA THR A 246 12.26 -5.67 -24.26
C THR A 246 13.40 -4.76 -24.70
N THR A 247 13.90 -3.92 -23.80
CA THR A 247 15.10 -3.10 -24.01
C THR A 247 16.34 -3.78 -23.43
N SER A 248 17.49 -3.47 -24.03
CA SER A 248 18.82 -3.85 -23.50
C SER A 248 19.42 -2.76 -22.60
N VAL A 249 18.70 -1.66 -22.37
CA VAL A 249 19.20 -0.55 -21.55
C VAL A 249 19.28 -1.01 -20.09
N VAL A 250 20.44 -0.75 -19.48
CA VAL A 250 20.71 -0.92 -18.05
C VAL A 250 21.11 0.43 -17.50
N TYR A 251 20.40 0.87 -16.49
CA TYR A 251 20.69 2.13 -15.81
C TYR A 251 21.56 1.90 -14.58
N ASP A 252 22.74 2.51 -14.58
CA ASP A 252 23.74 2.33 -13.51
C ASP A 252 23.32 2.97 -12.18
N ASP A 253 22.49 4.01 -12.22
CA ASP A 253 21.96 4.76 -11.07
C ASP A 253 20.60 4.28 -10.54
N MET A 254 20.03 3.24 -11.18
CA MET A 254 18.68 2.76 -10.79
C MET A 254 18.70 1.52 -9.92
N LYS A 255 19.87 1.01 -9.55
CA LYS A 255 19.96 -0.16 -8.67
C LYS A 255 19.33 0.16 -7.31
N ASN A 256 18.34 -0.65 -6.92
CA ASN A 256 17.54 -0.47 -5.69
C ASN A 256 16.69 0.81 -5.64
N SER A 257 16.54 1.54 -6.76
CA SER A 257 15.62 2.67 -6.84
C SER A 257 14.17 2.18 -6.90
N PRO A 258 13.24 2.77 -6.14
CA PRO A 258 11.81 2.47 -6.24
C PRO A 258 11.24 2.82 -7.61
N HIS A 259 11.91 3.68 -8.37
CA HIS A 259 11.51 4.11 -9.70
C HIS A 259 12.04 3.23 -10.84
N HIS A 260 12.88 2.21 -10.54
CA HIS A 260 13.57 1.42 -11.57
C HIS A 260 12.61 0.75 -12.56
N ASN A 261 11.57 0.10 -12.05
CA ASN A 261 10.57 -0.55 -12.89
C ASN A 261 9.82 0.45 -13.79
N ALA A 262 9.45 1.61 -13.25
CA ALA A 262 8.80 2.67 -14.02
C ALA A 262 9.73 3.27 -15.09
N ALA A 263 10.98 3.56 -14.73
CA ALA A 263 11.99 4.07 -15.68
C ALA A 263 12.18 3.12 -16.86
N LEU A 264 12.29 1.82 -16.60
CA LEU A 264 12.42 0.83 -17.67
C LEU A 264 11.15 0.77 -18.53
N SER A 265 9.96 0.78 -17.92
CA SER A 265 8.69 0.76 -18.64
C SER A 265 8.51 1.95 -19.59
N VAL A 266 8.84 3.17 -19.15
CA VAL A 266 8.74 4.37 -20.00
C VAL A 266 9.84 4.41 -21.07
N THR A 267 11.00 3.78 -20.81
CA THR A 267 12.08 3.64 -21.80
C THR A 267 11.69 2.68 -22.93
N GLU A 268 11.11 1.53 -22.59
CA GLU A 268 10.62 0.55 -23.55
C GLU A 268 9.57 1.12 -24.51
N LYS A 269 8.78 2.07 -24.01
CA LYS A 269 7.76 2.78 -24.79
C LYS A 269 8.28 4.02 -25.52
N GLY A 270 9.57 4.33 -25.38
CA GLY A 270 10.19 5.51 -26.01
C GLY A 270 9.68 6.85 -25.48
N ILE A 271 9.10 6.87 -24.27
CA ILE A 271 8.56 8.09 -23.64
C ILE A 271 9.69 8.88 -22.95
N MET A 272 10.53 8.18 -22.19
CA MET A 272 11.73 8.75 -21.57
C MET A 272 12.94 7.91 -21.92
N SER A 273 14.11 8.55 -21.87
CA SER A 273 15.40 7.88 -22.07
C SER A 273 16.41 8.38 -21.05
N GLY A 274 17.45 7.57 -20.82
CA GLY A 274 18.60 8.00 -20.04
C GLY A 274 19.66 8.70 -20.89
N THR A 275 20.69 9.14 -20.20
CA THR A 275 21.87 9.78 -20.80
C THR A 275 23.06 8.83 -20.74
N GLN A 276 23.74 8.62 -21.85
CA GLN A 276 24.96 7.85 -21.89
C GLN A 276 26.15 8.72 -21.49
N VAL A 277 26.94 8.25 -20.53
CA VAL A 277 28.18 8.89 -20.06
C VAL A 277 29.30 7.85 -20.13
N GLY A 278 30.12 7.93 -21.12
CA GLY A 278 31.11 6.86 -21.39
C GLY A 278 30.46 5.55 -21.77
N SER A 279 30.70 4.50 -21.00
CA SER A 279 30.08 3.17 -21.17
C SER A 279 28.83 2.97 -20.31
N ALA A 280 28.54 3.89 -19.38
CA ALA A 280 27.42 3.81 -18.44
C ALA A 280 26.21 4.62 -18.96
N THR A 281 25.01 4.18 -18.61
CA THR A 281 23.76 4.90 -18.90
C THR A 281 23.09 5.27 -17.58
N TYR A 282 22.70 6.52 -17.44
CA TYR A 282 22.09 7.08 -16.24
C TYR A 282 20.69 7.58 -16.53
N PHE A 283 19.75 7.29 -15.65
CA PHE A 283 18.38 7.80 -15.73
C PHE A 283 18.23 9.15 -15.03
N TYR A 284 19.05 9.41 -14.01
CA TYR A 284 18.99 10.59 -13.14
C TYR A 284 17.62 10.74 -12.44
N PRO A 285 17.19 9.77 -11.62
CA PRO A 285 15.84 9.75 -11.05
C PRO A 285 15.51 10.98 -10.20
N GLU A 286 16.50 11.59 -9.54
CA GLU A 286 16.32 12.76 -8.66
C GLU A 286 16.34 14.11 -9.41
N GLN A 287 16.65 14.12 -10.70
CA GLN A 287 16.62 15.34 -11.49
C GLN A 287 15.19 15.82 -11.69
N THR A 288 14.95 17.14 -11.54
CA THR A 288 13.65 17.74 -11.78
C THR A 288 13.27 17.75 -13.27
N VAL A 289 11.96 17.78 -13.55
CA VAL A 289 11.42 17.80 -14.91
C VAL A 289 10.80 19.17 -15.19
N SER A 290 11.03 19.72 -16.38
CA SER A 290 10.37 20.96 -16.81
C SER A 290 8.89 20.72 -17.13
N ARG A 291 8.08 21.78 -17.01
CA ARG A 291 6.66 21.73 -17.31
C ARG A 291 6.37 21.40 -18.77
N GLY A 292 7.20 21.92 -19.69
CA GLY A 292 7.12 21.63 -21.12
C GLY A 292 7.44 20.17 -21.44
N ASP A 293 8.54 19.67 -20.92
CA ASP A 293 8.94 18.27 -21.13
C ASP A 293 7.94 17.30 -20.53
N PHE A 294 7.46 17.55 -19.31
CA PHE A 294 6.46 16.68 -18.67
C PHE A 294 5.18 16.59 -19.50
N LEU A 295 4.68 17.75 -20.00
CA LEU A 295 3.48 17.78 -20.85
C LEU A 295 3.64 16.90 -22.09
N VAL A 296 4.75 17.05 -22.80
CA VAL A 296 5.04 16.25 -24.00
C VAL A 296 5.12 14.77 -23.68
N MET A 297 5.81 14.42 -22.59
CA MET A 297 5.92 13.03 -22.16
C MET A 297 4.55 12.45 -21.76
N ALA A 298 3.71 13.21 -21.06
CA ALA A 298 2.37 12.77 -20.67
C ALA A 298 1.45 12.56 -21.88
N MET A 299 1.45 13.48 -22.86
CA MET A 299 0.68 13.34 -24.09
C MET A 299 1.17 12.17 -24.95
N LYS A 300 2.48 11.97 -25.08
CA LYS A 300 3.04 10.79 -25.76
C LYS A 300 2.65 9.49 -25.05
N ALA A 301 2.68 9.48 -23.73
CA ALA A 301 2.27 8.32 -22.92
C ALA A 301 0.78 7.97 -23.14
N ALA A 302 -0.05 8.97 -23.43
CA ALA A 302 -1.46 8.83 -23.78
C ALA A 302 -1.70 8.61 -25.29
N GLY A 303 -0.68 8.27 -26.07
CA GLY A 303 -0.82 8.04 -27.53
C GLY A 303 -1.22 9.28 -28.33
N ILE A 304 -1.21 10.48 -27.74
CA ILE A 304 -1.58 11.72 -28.39
C ILE A 304 -0.37 12.21 -29.21
N LEU A 305 -0.25 11.69 -30.43
CA LEU A 305 0.87 11.97 -31.32
C LEU A 305 0.51 12.99 -32.42
N ASN A 306 -0.77 13.10 -32.77
CA ASN A 306 -1.30 14.07 -33.71
C ASN A 306 -1.61 15.37 -32.99
N VAL A 307 -0.63 16.27 -32.97
CA VAL A 307 -0.77 17.59 -32.32
C VAL A 307 -0.90 18.68 -33.40
N SER A 308 -1.38 19.85 -33.00
CA SER A 308 -1.54 21.03 -33.89
C SER A 308 -0.21 21.44 -34.50
N ASP A 309 -0.23 21.86 -35.77
CA ASP A 309 0.91 22.52 -36.45
C ASP A 309 1.03 23.99 -36.05
N ALA A 310 0.72 24.32 -34.79
CA ALA A 310 0.68 25.70 -34.33
C ALA A 310 2.09 26.34 -34.28
N ASP A 311 2.27 27.43 -35.01
CA ASP A 311 3.48 28.30 -34.92
C ASP A 311 3.41 29.23 -33.69
N LYS A 312 2.20 29.45 -33.17
CA LYS A 312 1.92 30.29 -31.99
C LYS A 312 0.93 29.64 -31.06
N THR A 313 1.12 29.91 -29.79
CA THR A 313 0.19 29.55 -28.71
C THR A 313 -0.56 30.76 -28.20
N VAL A 314 -1.56 30.57 -27.33
CA VAL A 314 -2.32 31.63 -26.67
C VAL A 314 -1.57 32.27 -25.48
N PHE A 315 -0.44 31.74 -25.11
CA PHE A 315 0.30 32.12 -23.92
C PHE A 315 1.20 33.35 -24.14
N CYS A 316 1.30 34.19 -23.12
CA CYS A 316 2.08 35.44 -23.17
C CYS A 316 3.58 35.20 -23.43
N ASP A 317 4.06 34.05 -22.95
CA ASP A 317 5.45 33.57 -23.06
C ASP A 317 5.67 32.65 -24.27
N ASP A 318 4.87 32.82 -25.34
CA ASP A 318 4.97 32.05 -26.57
C ASP A 318 6.39 32.04 -27.16
N GLY A 319 7.14 33.16 -27.01
CA GLY A 319 8.52 33.26 -27.43
C GLY A 319 9.49 32.35 -26.73
N ASP A 320 9.18 31.97 -25.50
CA ASP A 320 10.00 31.06 -24.65
C ASP A 320 9.62 29.60 -24.90
N ILE A 321 8.46 29.33 -25.54
CA ILE A 321 8.04 27.97 -25.88
C ILE A 321 8.83 27.51 -27.13
N ALA A 322 9.68 26.49 -26.91
CA ALA A 322 10.45 25.95 -28.02
C ALA A 322 9.55 25.43 -29.18
N PRO A 323 9.92 25.59 -30.43
CA PRO A 323 9.06 25.26 -31.58
C PRO A 323 8.47 23.85 -31.52
N HIS A 324 9.26 22.85 -31.09
CA HIS A 324 8.80 21.46 -30.99
C HIS A 324 7.78 21.23 -29.87
N LEU A 325 7.62 22.17 -28.93
CA LEU A 325 6.63 22.10 -27.83
C LEU A 325 5.32 22.79 -28.22
N LYS A 326 5.32 23.75 -29.16
CA LYS A 326 4.15 24.60 -29.43
C LYS A 326 2.92 23.80 -29.84
N GLY A 327 3.05 22.80 -30.68
CA GLY A 327 1.97 21.93 -31.09
C GLY A 327 1.34 21.18 -29.91
N TYR A 328 2.18 20.64 -29.02
CA TYR A 328 1.72 19.95 -27.81
C TYR A 328 1.01 20.91 -26.85
N VAL A 329 1.58 22.09 -26.63
CA VAL A 329 1.01 23.12 -25.73
C VAL A 329 -0.33 23.61 -26.26
N ALA A 330 -0.44 23.91 -27.56
CA ALA A 330 -1.70 24.34 -28.19
C ALA A 330 -2.77 23.26 -28.06
N THR A 331 -2.46 22.03 -28.46
CA THR A 331 -3.38 20.89 -28.36
C THR A 331 -3.82 20.60 -26.92
N ALA A 332 -2.89 20.64 -25.97
CA ALA A 332 -3.20 20.41 -24.57
C ALA A 332 -4.13 21.49 -23.96
N TYR A 333 -3.96 22.74 -24.42
CA TYR A 333 -4.84 23.84 -24.02
C TYR A 333 -6.26 23.67 -24.62
N GLU A 334 -6.35 23.33 -25.91
CA GLU A 334 -7.63 23.09 -26.60
C GLU A 334 -8.40 21.91 -25.99
N LEU A 335 -7.69 20.83 -25.61
CA LEU A 335 -8.30 19.67 -24.96
C LEU A 335 -8.58 19.87 -23.44
N GLY A 336 -8.17 21.02 -22.89
CA GLY A 336 -8.36 21.34 -21.48
C GLY A 336 -7.43 20.61 -20.52
N TYR A 337 -6.36 19.98 -21.01
CA TYR A 337 -5.37 19.30 -20.14
C TYR A 337 -4.54 20.28 -19.32
N ILE A 338 -4.33 21.50 -19.87
CA ILE A 338 -3.67 22.61 -19.21
C ILE A 338 -4.54 23.88 -19.28
N LYS A 339 -4.39 24.76 -18.28
CA LYS A 339 -5.11 26.05 -18.24
C LYS A 339 -4.17 27.26 -18.26
N GLY A 340 -2.87 27.06 -18.08
CA GLY A 340 -1.88 28.11 -17.88
C GLY A 340 -1.95 28.74 -16.49
N THR A 341 -1.10 29.73 -16.27
CA THR A 341 -0.94 30.47 -15.02
C THR A 341 -0.96 31.96 -15.30
N TYR A 342 -1.73 32.73 -14.54
CA TYR A 342 -1.71 34.20 -14.68
C TYR A 342 -0.47 34.78 -14.00
N ARG A 343 0.32 35.56 -14.75
CA ARG A 343 1.41 36.40 -14.27
C ARG A 343 1.22 37.82 -14.80
N ASP A 344 1.24 38.77 -13.91
CA ASP A 344 1.04 40.22 -14.24
C ASP A 344 -0.21 40.51 -15.07
N GLY A 345 -1.25 39.68 -14.89
CA GLY A 345 -2.52 39.82 -15.63
C GLY A 345 -2.56 39.08 -16.97
N GLU A 346 -1.47 38.47 -17.40
CA GLU A 346 -1.35 37.71 -18.66
C GLU A 346 -1.30 36.21 -18.42
N LEU A 347 -1.87 35.44 -19.35
CA LEU A 347 -1.88 33.98 -19.26
C LEU A 347 -0.59 33.41 -19.84
N CYS A 348 0.22 32.73 -19.04
CA CYS A 348 1.52 32.18 -19.41
C CYS A 348 1.56 30.65 -19.19
N PHE A 349 2.43 29.95 -19.93
CA PHE A 349 2.60 28.51 -19.84
C PHE A 349 3.79 28.11 -18.94
N LEU A 350 4.89 28.85 -18.99
CA LEU A 350 6.13 28.64 -18.23
C LEU A 350 6.82 27.32 -18.60
N PRO A 351 7.29 27.15 -19.86
CA PRO A 351 7.79 25.85 -20.38
C PRO A 351 8.98 25.29 -19.60
N ASP A 352 9.93 26.16 -19.22
CA ASP A 352 11.20 25.76 -18.57
C ASP A 352 11.11 25.71 -17.03
N ALA A 353 9.99 26.16 -16.46
CA ALA A 353 9.80 26.06 -15.00
C ALA A 353 9.73 24.60 -14.58
N PRO A 354 10.41 24.20 -13.49
CA PRO A 354 10.22 22.88 -12.89
C PRO A 354 8.74 22.68 -12.56
N ILE A 355 8.15 21.56 -13.01
CA ILE A 355 6.76 21.24 -12.70
C ILE A 355 6.64 20.73 -11.27
N THR A 356 5.60 21.14 -10.54
CA THR A 356 5.32 20.60 -9.20
C THR A 356 4.54 19.29 -9.26
N ARG A 357 4.57 18.51 -8.18
CA ARG A 357 3.80 17.27 -8.03
C ARG A 357 2.30 17.52 -8.21
N ALA A 358 1.78 18.63 -7.65
CA ALA A 358 0.40 19.06 -7.83
C ALA A 358 0.03 19.34 -9.29
N GLU A 359 0.85 20.09 -10.00
CA GLU A 359 0.61 20.43 -11.41
C GLU A 359 0.66 19.21 -12.32
N ALA A 360 1.62 18.32 -12.10
CA ALA A 360 1.73 17.07 -12.81
C ALA A 360 0.51 16.16 -12.57
N ALA A 361 0.04 16.09 -11.31
CA ALA A 361 -1.16 15.34 -10.97
C ALA A 361 -2.39 15.84 -11.74
N VAL A 362 -2.57 17.16 -11.85
CA VAL A 362 -3.68 17.76 -12.61
C VAL A 362 -3.60 17.39 -14.10
N ILE A 363 -2.41 17.51 -14.71
CA ILE A 363 -2.21 17.16 -16.14
C ILE A 363 -2.56 15.67 -16.36
N VAL A 364 -2.04 14.79 -15.54
CA VAL A 364 -2.30 13.34 -15.64
C VAL A 364 -3.78 13.05 -15.49
N CYS A 365 -4.45 13.55 -14.45
CA CYS A 365 -5.87 13.31 -14.21
C CYS A 365 -6.76 13.84 -15.34
N ASN A 366 -6.42 15.00 -15.93
CA ASN A 366 -7.14 15.54 -17.08
C ASN A 366 -6.96 14.67 -18.33
N ILE A 367 -5.77 14.09 -18.54
CA ILE A 367 -5.50 13.22 -19.68
C ILE A 367 -6.26 11.88 -19.57
N ILE A 368 -6.25 11.25 -18.39
CA ILE A 368 -6.86 9.91 -18.19
C ILE A 368 -8.31 9.96 -17.71
N ASP A 369 -8.90 11.14 -17.59
CA ASP A 369 -10.29 11.41 -17.16
C ASP A 369 -10.66 10.66 -15.86
N VAL A 370 -9.86 10.86 -14.82
CA VAL A 370 -10.10 10.23 -13.53
C VAL A 370 -11.11 11.02 -12.72
N SER A 371 -12.17 10.33 -12.29
CA SER A 371 -13.15 10.89 -11.35
C SER A 371 -12.56 11.02 -9.94
N THR A 372 -12.96 12.07 -9.23
CA THR A 372 -12.56 12.31 -7.84
C THR A 372 -13.07 11.18 -6.94
N PRO A 373 -12.25 10.61 -6.04
CA PRO A 373 -12.72 9.64 -5.07
C PRO A 373 -13.75 10.27 -4.13
N THR A 374 -14.74 9.48 -3.72
CA THR A 374 -15.82 9.94 -2.82
C THR A 374 -15.30 10.32 -1.42
N ILE A 375 -14.20 9.68 -1.02
CA ILE A 375 -13.50 9.93 0.25
C ILE A 375 -12.08 10.37 -0.08
N ALA A 376 -11.74 11.61 0.30
CA ALA A 376 -10.39 12.12 0.10
C ALA A 376 -9.46 11.56 1.19
N PRO A 377 -8.26 11.10 0.84
CA PRO A 377 -7.25 10.72 1.82
C PRO A 377 -6.86 11.93 2.68
N THR A 378 -6.51 11.68 3.94
CA THR A 378 -6.07 12.71 4.86
C THR A 378 -4.55 12.78 4.84
N PHE A 379 -3.98 13.92 4.44
CA PHE A 379 -2.55 14.17 4.46
C PHE A 379 -2.19 15.07 5.66
N ARG A 380 -1.00 14.90 6.22
CA ARG A 380 -0.51 15.78 7.30
C ARG A 380 -0.30 17.22 6.83
N ASP A 381 0.01 17.41 5.55
CA ASP A 381 0.23 18.67 4.86
C ASP A 381 -0.95 19.08 3.97
N SER A 382 -2.17 18.68 4.31
CA SER A 382 -3.39 18.96 3.53
C SER A 382 -3.58 20.45 3.25
N GLU A 383 -3.21 21.33 4.20
CA GLU A 383 -3.33 22.79 4.09
C GLU A 383 -2.38 23.38 3.02
N ASP A 384 -1.28 22.67 2.71
CA ASP A 384 -0.31 23.10 1.70
C ASP A 384 -0.70 22.69 0.28
N ILE A 385 -1.73 21.85 0.12
CA ILE A 385 -2.19 21.41 -1.20
C ILE A 385 -2.92 22.55 -1.89
N PRO A 386 -2.49 22.97 -3.10
CA PRO A 386 -3.21 23.98 -3.85
C PRO A 386 -4.65 23.54 -4.15
N ALA A 387 -5.64 24.42 -3.93
CA ALA A 387 -7.06 24.11 -4.10
C ALA A 387 -7.38 23.53 -5.51
N PHE A 388 -6.69 24.02 -6.56
CA PHE A 388 -6.88 23.55 -7.93
C PHE A 388 -6.43 22.10 -8.15
N ALA A 389 -5.56 21.57 -7.30
CA ALA A 389 -4.96 20.24 -7.44
C ALA A 389 -5.49 19.23 -6.40
N ALA A 390 -6.27 19.67 -5.41
CA ALA A 390 -6.68 18.81 -4.30
C ALA A 390 -7.35 17.50 -4.77
N SER A 391 -8.27 17.58 -5.72
CA SER A 391 -8.95 16.42 -6.30
C SER A 391 -7.99 15.48 -7.04
N ALA A 392 -7.08 16.03 -7.85
CA ALA A 392 -6.13 15.25 -8.63
C ALA A 392 -5.09 14.56 -7.73
N VAL A 393 -4.55 15.27 -6.75
CA VAL A 393 -3.62 14.72 -5.75
C VAL A 393 -4.27 13.59 -4.98
N SER A 394 -5.49 13.79 -4.49
CA SER A 394 -6.25 12.76 -3.78
C SER A 394 -6.53 11.54 -4.66
N ALA A 395 -6.93 11.73 -5.92
CA ALA A 395 -7.20 10.65 -6.86
C ALA A 395 -5.96 9.80 -7.12
N LEU A 396 -4.81 10.43 -7.42
CA LEU A 396 -3.57 9.70 -7.71
C LEU A 396 -2.96 9.04 -6.46
N ASN A 397 -3.14 9.62 -5.28
CA ASN A 397 -2.76 8.96 -4.04
C ASN A 397 -3.65 7.74 -3.78
N TYR A 398 -4.96 7.87 -3.92
CA TYR A 398 -5.92 6.77 -3.80
C TYR A 398 -5.60 5.61 -4.76
N MET A 399 -5.10 5.91 -5.96
CA MET A 399 -4.63 4.92 -6.94
C MET A 399 -3.24 4.34 -6.61
N GLY A 400 -2.60 4.78 -5.51
CA GLY A 400 -1.27 4.33 -5.09
C GLY A 400 -0.13 4.81 -6.00
N VAL A 401 -0.34 5.82 -6.83
CA VAL A 401 0.64 6.34 -7.79
C VAL A 401 1.42 7.52 -7.23
N LEU A 402 0.72 8.46 -6.61
CA LEU A 402 1.35 9.57 -5.91
C LEU A 402 1.50 9.17 -4.43
N GLN A 403 2.69 8.77 -4.05
CA GLN A 403 2.97 8.27 -2.71
C GLN A 403 3.22 9.41 -1.71
N THR A 404 2.89 9.14 -0.43
CA THR A 404 3.23 10.02 0.68
C THR A 404 4.58 9.62 1.29
N ASP A 405 5.30 10.60 1.84
CA ASP A 405 6.41 10.36 2.75
C ASP A 405 6.01 10.81 4.15
N ASN A 406 6.07 9.89 5.12
CA ASN A 406 5.63 10.14 6.50
C ASN A 406 4.24 10.80 6.63
N GLY A 407 3.33 10.48 5.70
CA GLY A 407 1.98 11.04 5.65
C GLY A 407 1.87 12.42 4.99
N ASN A 408 2.97 12.98 4.48
CA ASN A 408 2.98 14.21 3.68
C ASN A 408 2.93 13.87 2.19
N ILE A 409 2.12 14.58 1.44
CA ILE A 409 2.04 14.43 -0.01
C ILE A 409 3.02 15.33 -0.76
N SER A 410 3.51 16.39 -0.09
CA SER A 410 4.48 17.36 -0.63
C SER A 410 4.08 17.93 -2.00
N ALA A 411 2.83 18.34 -2.12
CA ALA A 411 2.20 18.73 -3.38
C ALA A 411 2.91 19.87 -4.12
N ARG A 412 3.60 20.76 -3.39
CA ARG A 412 4.33 21.92 -3.93
C ARG A 412 5.77 21.59 -4.34
N ASP A 413 6.28 20.42 -3.99
CA ASP A 413 7.63 20.02 -4.36
C ASP A 413 7.75 19.79 -5.87
N GLN A 414 8.94 20.02 -6.39
CA GLN A 414 9.25 19.80 -7.80
C GLN A 414 9.24 18.29 -8.10
N LEU A 415 8.59 17.92 -9.20
CA LEU A 415 8.53 16.54 -9.64
C LEU A 415 9.88 16.08 -10.15
N THR A 416 10.35 14.94 -9.65
CA THR A 416 11.57 14.31 -10.14
C THR A 416 11.32 13.43 -11.37
N ARG A 417 12.38 13.08 -12.12
CA ARG A 417 12.29 12.17 -13.27
C ARG A 417 11.81 10.77 -12.87
N GLY A 418 12.19 10.29 -11.68
CA GLY A 418 11.72 9.02 -11.12
C GLY A 418 10.22 9.02 -10.88
N GLU A 419 9.70 10.06 -10.24
CA GLU A 419 8.26 10.25 -10.01
C GLU A 419 7.48 10.48 -11.32
N ALA A 420 8.05 11.24 -12.25
CA ALA A 420 7.48 11.43 -13.59
C ALA A 420 7.30 10.07 -14.30
N ALA A 421 8.31 9.19 -14.25
CA ALA A 421 8.21 7.87 -14.84
C ALA A 421 7.05 7.04 -14.23
N GLN A 422 6.83 7.13 -12.91
CA GLN A 422 5.70 6.46 -12.25
C GLN A 422 4.35 6.99 -12.74
N LEU A 423 4.17 8.31 -12.79
CA LEU A 423 2.95 8.95 -13.29
C LEU A 423 2.69 8.57 -14.77
N LEU A 424 3.71 8.60 -15.61
CA LEU A 424 3.60 8.27 -17.04
C LEU A 424 3.27 6.78 -17.25
N THR A 425 3.74 5.89 -16.38
CA THR A 425 3.35 4.47 -16.42
C THR A 425 1.85 4.29 -16.21
N LEU A 426 1.21 5.09 -15.35
CA LEU A 426 -0.24 5.09 -15.15
C LEU A 426 -0.98 5.52 -16.44
N VAL A 427 -0.54 6.61 -17.05
CA VAL A 427 -1.13 7.11 -18.31
C VAL A 427 -1.12 6.03 -19.39
N THR A 428 0.00 5.32 -19.56
CA THR A 428 0.10 4.25 -20.57
C THR A 428 -0.79 3.02 -20.29
N ARG A 429 -1.24 2.82 -19.06
CA ARG A 429 -2.15 1.72 -18.71
C ARG A 429 -3.61 2.03 -19.05
N SER A 430 -3.99 3.31 -19.04
CA SER A 430 -5.36 3.73 -19.34
C SER A 430 -5.75 3.54 -20.81
N GLU A 431 -4.78 3.50 -21.74
CA GLU A 431 -5.05 3.25 -23.16
C GLU A 431 -5.42 1.80 -23.50
N ASN A 432 -5.15 0.86 -22.62
CA ASN A 432 -5.41 -0.57 -22.86
C ASN A 432 -6.77 -1.02 -22.30
N LYS A 433 -7.64 -0.08 -21.95
CA LYS A 433 -9.04 -0.31 -21.57
C LYS A 433 -9.97 0.10 -22.72
#